data_567ae64d90fa82fe7be882b4c870bc46
#
_entry.id   567ae64d90fa82fe7be882b4c870bc46
#
_cell.length_a   1.000
_cell.length_b   1.000
_cell.length_c   1.000
_cell.angle_alpha   90.00
_cell.angle_beta   90.00
_cell.angle_gamma   90.00
#
_symmetry.space_group_name_H-M   'P 1'
#
loop_
_entity.id
_entity.type
_entity.pdbx_description
1 polymer ?
#
loop_
_entity_poly.entity_id
_entity_poly.type
_entity_poly.pdbx_seq_one_letter_code
_entity_poly.pdbx_strand_id
1 'polypeptide(L)'
;MALNFSGKVDSDYELIEKGDYEVTLNCEYKKTNAGTLYINCKFAIRKDVEQSFGGRYIFDAIYKTQGTDDFNKTKINAILAAIPNAKLDFADYDELVQYLNGQNMVISVDIEPANQYHQNDKNIVKYLSYRPSEVGTIDSDTKTNTSSNETESWEPVDGDLPF
;
A
#
# COMPACT_ATOMS: atom_id res chain seq x y z
N MET A 1 5.90 24.47 39.00
CA MET A 1 5.67 24.28 37.58
C MET A 1 4.26 23.76 37.37
N ALA A 2 3.48 24.44 36.57
CA ALA A 2 2.12 24.00 36.27
C ALA A 2 2.11 23.15 35.01
N LEU A 3 1.32 22.08 35.06
CA LEU A 3 1.13 21.23 33.91
C LEU A 3 -0.19 21.62 33.24
N ASN A 4 -0.09 21.93 31.98
CA ASN A 4 -1.27 22.30 31.19
C ASN A 4 -1.57 21.25 30.15
N PHE A 5 -2.81 20.82 30.14
CA PHE A 5 -3.27 19.86 29.14
C PHE A 5 -4.44 20.47 28.40
N SER A 6 -4.42 20.34 27.09
CA SER A 6 -5.47 20.94 26.27
C SER A 6 -6.78 20.16 26.32
N GLY A 7 -6.72 18.92 26.75
CA GLY A 7 -7.87 18.04 26.68
C GLY A 7 -8.18 17.58 25.27
N LYS A 8 -7.41 18.01 24.31
CA LYS A 8 -7.53 17.51 22.96
C LYS A 8 -6.75 16.23 22.84
N VAL A 9 -7.38 15.26 22.27
CA VAL A 9 -6.65 14.11 21.76
C VAL A 9 -6.01 14.64 20.51
N ASP A 10 -4.88 15.21 20.70
CA ASP A 10 -4.16 15.66 19.57
C ASP A 10 -3.57 14.44 18.95
N SER A 11 -4.16 14.05 17.90
CA SER A 11 -3.42 13.16 17.09
C SER A 11 -2.27 14.01 16.60
N ASP A 12 -1.15 13.72 17.08
CA ASP A 12 0.05 14.21 16.51
C ASP A 12 0.21 13.76 15.09
N TYR A 13 -0.85 13.27 14.51
CA TYR A 13 -0.82 12.87 13.14
C TYR A 13 -1.08 14.06 12.29
N GLU A 14 -0.04 14.62 11.74
CA GLU A 14 -0.31 15.41 10.55
C GLU A 14 -0.74 14.46 9.46
N LEU A 15 -1.61 14.95 8.60
CA LEU A 15 -2.05 14.20 7.44
C LEU A 15 -0.86 13.94 6.52
N ILE A 16 -0.88 12.80 5.87
CA ILE A 16 0.07 12.50 4.82
C ILE A 16 -0.25 13.41 3.64
N GLU A 17 0.75 14.10 3.13
CA GLU A 17 0.54 15.02 2.01
C GLU A 17 0.12 14.26 0.77
N LYS A 18 -0.71 14.92 -0.05
CA LYS A 18 -1.10 14.34 -1.33
C LYS A 18 0.14 14.05 -2.16
N GLY A 19 0.14 12.93 -2.83
CA GLY A 19 1.26 12.57 -3.67
C GLY A 19 1.33 11.07 -3.88
N ASP A 20 2.39 10.65 -4.54
CA ASP A 20 2.62 9.25 -4.86
C ASP A 20 3.63 8.68 -3.91
N TYR A 21 3.36 7.49 -3.41
CA TYR A 21 4.23 6.85 -2.42
C TYR A 21 4.45 5.39 -2.76
N GLU A 22 5.69 4.93 -2.52
CA GLU A 22 6.00 3.51 -2.56
C GLU A 22 5.46 2.87 -1.30
N VAL A 23 4.67 1.82 -1.47
CA VAL A 23 4.00 1.18 -0.33
C VAL A 23 4.12 -0.33 -0.43
N THR A 24 3.92 -0.98 0.70
CA THR A 24 3.75 -2.42 0.76
C THR A 24 2.32 -2.70 1.20
N LEU A 25 1.65 -3.56 0.45
CA LEU A 25 0.25 -3.90 0.69
C LEU A 25 0.15 -5.10 1.61
N ASN A 26 -0.77 -5.01 2.58
CA ASN A 26 -1.17 -6.14 3.39
C ASN A 26 -2.69 -6.17 3.43
N CYS A 27 -3.25 -7.36 3.25
CA CYS A 27 -4.69 -7.53 3.17
C CYS A 27 -5.16 -8.50 4.25
N GLU A 28 -6.36 -8.25 4.77
CA GLU A 28 -7.00 -9.17 5.69
C GLU A 28 -8.51 -9.00 5.58
N TYR A 29 -9.23 -10.05 5.94
CA TYR A 29 -10.68 -9.95 5.99
C TYR A 29 -11.11 -9.20 7.24
N LYS A 30 -12.10 -8.34 7.09
CA LYS A 30 -12.74 -7.65 8.21
C LYS A 30 -14.24 -7.61 7.97
N LYS A 31 -14.98 -7.28 9.01
CA LYS A 31 -16.43 -7.13 8.91
C LYS A 31 -16.82 -5.71 9.34
N THR A 32 -17.81 -5.19 8.65
CA THR A 32 -18.42 -3.91 9.03
C THR A 32 -19.26 -4.12 10.29
N ASN A 33 -19.75 -3.04 10.88
CA ASN A 33 -20.66 -3.13 12.02
C ASN A 33 -21.94 -3.89 11.66
N ALA A 34 -22.34 -3.86 10.40
CA ALA A 34 -23.50 -4.60 9.93
C ALA A 34 -23.18 -6.07 9.64
N GLY A 35 -21.94 -6.49 9.83
CA GLY A 35 -21.56 -7.88 9.61
C GLY A 35 -21.15 -8.22 8.19
N THR A 36 -21.00 -7.24 7.31
CA THR A 36 -20.61 -7.47 5.94
C THR A 36 -19.11 -7.66 5.85
N LEU A 37 -18.70 -8.77 5.24
CA LEU A 37 -17.29 -9.09 5.05
C LEU A 37 -16.69 -8.23 3.94
N TYR A 38 -15.50 -7.71 4.17
CA TYR A 38 -14.74 -6.99 3.14
C TYR A 38 -13.25 -7.30 3.31
N ILE A 39 -12.47 -6.98 2.28
CA ILE A 39 -11.02 -7.11 2.35
C ILE A 39 -10.46 -5.74 2.72
N ASN A 40 -9.80 -5.68 3.87
CA ASN A 40 -9.15 -4.45 4.32
C ASN A 40 -7.75 -4.41 3.74
N CYS A 41 -7.43 -3.33 3.06
CA CYS A 41 -6.11 -3.14 2.45
C CYS A 41 -5.35 -2.11 3.25
N LYS A 42 -4.23 -2.52 3.83
CA LYS A 42 -3.34 -1.62 4.57
C LYS A 42 -2.12 -1.37 3.72
N PHE A 43 -1.93 -0.12 3.34
CA PHE A 43 -0.76 0.29 2.57
C PHE A 43 0.22 0.97 3.50
N ALA A 44 1.36 0.32 3.71
CA ALA A 44 2.41 0.86 4.56
C ALA A 44 3.41 1.63 3.70
N ILE A 45 3.60 2.91 3.97
CA ILE A 45 4.58 3.71 3.25
C ILE A 45 5.96 3.18 3.60
N ARG A 46 6.73 2.81 2.59
CA ARG A 46 7.99 2.09 2.78
C ARG A 46 9.04 2.99 3.39
N LYS A 47 9.77 2.43 4.36
CA LYS A 47 10.89 3.12 5.00
C LYS A 47 12.20 2.87 4.28
N ASP A 48 12.26 1.83 3.47
CA ASP A 48 13.48 1.47 2.75
C ASP A 48 13.64 2.29 1.46
N VAL A 49 12.70 3.17 1.20
CA VAL A 49 12.75 4.10 0.08
C VAL A 49 12.83 5.50 0.66
N GLU A 50 13.67 6.33 0.09
CA GLU A 50 13.77 7.71 0.56
C GLU A 50 12.55 8.49 0.13
N GLN A 51 11.65 8.72 1.08
CA GLN A 51 10.41 9.44 0.85
C GLN A 51 9.85 9.88 2.19
N SER A 52 8.92 10.83 2.14
CA SER A 52 8.27 11.32 3.36
C SER A 52 7.29 10.30 3.91
N PHE A 53 7.01 10.41 5.19
CA PHE A 53 5.96 9.64 5.90
C PHE A 53 6.21 8.14 5.96
N GLY A 54 7.45 7.69 5.80
CA GLY A 54 7.77 6.28 5.93
C GLY A 54 7.28 5.69 7.25
N GLY A 55 6.68 4.52 7.17
CA GLY A 55 6.12 3.86 8.34
C GLY A 55 4.68 4.21 8.63
N ARG A 56 4.11 5.18 7.94
CA ARG A 56 2.68 5.51 8.07
C ARG A 56 1.84 4.57 7.24
N TYR A 57 0.56 4.47 7.59
CA TYR A 57 -0.36 3.56 6.91
C TYR A 57 -1.52 4.32 6.31
N ILE A 58 -1.99 3.84 5.15
CA ILE A 58 -3.24 4.31 4.55
C ILE A 58 -4.09 3.07 4.32
N PHE A 59 -5.37 3.19 4.61
CA PHE A 59 -6.29 2.06 4.49
C PHE A 59 -7.23 2.25 3.33
N ASP A 60 -7.58 1.13 2.70
CA ASP A 60 -8.57 1.09 1.67
C ASP A 60 -9.36 -0.21 1.87
N ALA A 61 -10.44 -0.36 1.16
CA ALA A 61 -11.29 -1.54 1.34
C ALA A 61 -11.77 -2.04 -0.02
N ILE A 62 -11.85 -3.37 -0.14
CA ILE A 62 -12.45 -4.00 -1.29
C ILE A 62 -13.76 -4.60 -0.79
N TYR A 63 -14.88 -4.01 -1.19
CA TYR A 63 -16.20 -4.45 -0.80
C TYR A 63 -16.76 -5.43 -1.81
N LYS A 64 -17.73 -6.23 -1.37
CA LYS A 64 -18.44 -7.10 -2.29
C LYS A 64 -19.32 -6.26 -3.19
N THR A 65 -19.45 -6.72 -4.43
CA THR A 65 -20.38 -6.12 -5.37
C THR A 65 -21.79 -6.43 -4.91
N GLN A 66 -22.62 -5.39 -4.85
CA GLN A 66 -23.98 -5.52 -4.33
C GLN A 66 -24.73 -6.61 -5.05
N GLY A 67 -25.38 -7.48 -4.27
CA GLY A 67 -26.17 -8.57 -4.82
C GLY A 67 -25.36 -9.81 -5.18
N THR A 68 -24.07 -9.83 -4.89
CA THR A 68 -23.21 -10.98 -5.17
C THR A 68 -22.35 -11.31 -3.96
N ASP A 69 -21.73 -12.49 -4.03
CA ASP A 69 -20.72 -12.87 -3.03
C ASP A 69 -19.31 -12.54 -3.51
N ASP A 70 -19.19 -11.87 -4.65
CA ASP A 70 -17.89 -11.56 -5.23
C ASP A 70 -17.43 -10.17 -4.80
N PHE A 71 -16.14 -10.06 -4.46
CA PHE A 71 -15.53 -8.78 -4.18
C PHE A 71 -15.36 -7.99 -5.47
N ASN A 72 -15.27 -6.68 -5.34
CA ASN A 72 -15.19 -5.75 -6.47
C ASN A 72 -14.05 -6.12 -7.40
N LYS A 73 -14.39 -6.64 -8.57
CA LYS A 73 -13.38 -7.11 -9.53
C LYS A 73 -12.58 -5.98 -10.16
N THR A 74 -13.21 -4.84 -10.35
CA THR A 74 -12.52 -3.69 -10.92
C THR A 74 -11.35 -3.27 -10.04
N LYS A 75 -11.58 -3.22 -8.74
CA LYS A 75 -10.53 -2.84 -7.80
C LYS A 75 -9.44 -3.91 -7.71
N ILE A 76 -9.85 -5.17 -7.65
CA ILE A 76 -8.89 -6.28 -7.61
C ILE A 76 -8.02 -6.26 -8.87
N ASN A 77 -8.62 -6.10 -10.03
CA ASN A 77 -7.87 -6.05 -11.28
C ASN A 77 -6.91 -4.86 -11.31
N ALA A 78 -7.32 -3.71 -10.78
CA ALA A 78 -6.45 -2.55 -10.73
C ALA A 78 -5.23 -2.81 -9.84
N ILE A 79 -5.44 -3.47 -8.72
CA ILE A 79 -4.32 -3.82 -7.83
C ILE A 79 -3.39 -4.82 -8.48
N LEU A 80 -3.96 -5.86 -9.13
CA LEU A 80 -3.14 -6.87 -9.81
C LEU A 80 -2.35 -6.25 -10.96
N ALA A 81 -2.92 -5.27 -11.64
CA ALA A 81 -2.22 -4.58 -12.72
C ALA A 81 -1.00 -3.82 -12.23
N ALA A 82 -0.94 -3.51 -10.94
CA ALA A 82 0.20 -2.85 -10.33
C ALA A 82 1.32 -3.81 -9.94
N ILE A 83 1.12 -5.10 -10.14
CA ILE A 83 2.11 -6.13 -9.79
C ILE A 83 2.72 -6.66 -11.08
N PRO A 84 4.02 -6.47 -11.32
CA PRO A 84 4.65 -7.01 -12.54
C PRO A 84 4.53 -8.53 -12.57
N ASN A 85 4.16 -9.06 -13.72
CA ASN A 85 3.99 -10.49 -13.92
C ASN A 85 3.05 -11.12 -12.91
N ALA A 86 1.96 -10.42 -12.61
CA ALA A 86 1.02 -10.86 -11.59
C ALA A 86 0.38 -12.18 -11.95
N LYS A 87 0.22 -13.02 -10.91
CA LYS A 87 -0.65 -14.18 -11.01
C LYS A 87 -2.08 -13.68 -11.18
N LEU A 88 -2.83 -14.29 -12.07
CA LEU A 88 -4.20 -13.85 -12.37
C LEU A 88 -5.25 -14.91 -12.07
N ASP A 89 -4.83 -16.14 -11.79
CA ASP A 89 -5.76 -17.23 -11.48
C ASP A 89 -5.59 -17.68 -10.05
N PHE A 90 -6.68 -17.73 -9.32
CA PHE A 90 -6.68 -18.11 -7.91
C PHE A 90 -7.79 -19.12 -7.66
N ALA A 91 -7.52 -20.07 -6.78
CA ALA A 91 -8.52 -21.07 -6.42
C ALA A 91 -9.69 -20.44 -5.66
N ASP A 92 -9.40 -19.45 -4.83
CA ASP A 92 -10.41 -18.78 -4.02
C ASP A 92 -9.87 -17.42 -3.58
N TYR A 93 -10.69 -16.67 -2.83
CA TYR A 93 -10.27 -15.36 -2.34
C TYR A 93 -9.19 -15.46 -1.27
N ASP A 94 -9.13 -16.55 -0.53
CA ASP A 94 -8.07 -16.73 0.46
C ASP A 94 -6.70 -16.76 -0.22
N GLU A 95 -6.61 -17.44 -1.34
CA GLU A 95 -5.37 -17.47 -2.11
C GLU A 95 -5.02 -16.09 -2.64
N LEU A 96 -6.02 -15.35 -3.12
CA LEU A 96 -5.81 -13.99 -3.61
C LEU A 96 -5.29 -13.09 -2.48
N VAL A 97 -5.94 -13.14 -1.32
CA VAL A 97 -5.54 -12.31 -0.18
C VAL A 97 -4.10 -12.62 0.24
N GLN A 98 -3.74 -13.90 0.29
CA GLN A 98 -2.38 -14.29 0.62
C GLN A 98 -1.38 -13.81 -0.42
N TYR A 99 -1.76 -13.86 -1.70
CA TYR A 99 -0.87 -13.40 -2.76
C TYR A 99 -0.62 -11.88 -2.67
N LEU A 100 -1.66 -11.12 -2.30
CA LEU A 100 -1.54 -9.67 -2.23
C LEU A 100 -0.70 -9.21 -1.05
N ASN A 101 -0.60 -10.03 0.01
CA ASN A 101 0.18 -9.66 1.17
C ASN A 101 1.66 -9.56 0.83
N GLY A 102 2.24 -8.40 1.15
CA GLY A 102 3.66 -8.18 0.93
C GLY A 102 3.99 -7.62 -0.45
N GLN A 103 2.99 -7.36 -1.28
CA GLN A 103 3.26 -6.80 -2.61
C GLN A 103 3.62 -5.33 -2.50
N ASN A 104 4.61 -4.92 -3.29
CA ASN A 104 5.04 -3.53 -3.35
C ASN A 104 4.43 -2.86 -4.57
N MET A 105 4.02 -1.61 -4.39
CA MET A 105 3.44 -0.84 -5.49
C MET A 105 3.47 0.64 -5.15
N VAL A 106 3.06 1.45 -6.09
CA VAL A 106 2.88 2.89 -5.88
C VAL A 106 1.40 3.18 -5.81
N ILE A 107 1.02 4.01 -4.85
CA ILE A 107 -0.35 4.52 -4.77
C ILE A 107 -0.30 6.04 -4.74
N SER A 108 -1.39 6.67 -5.16
CA SER A 108 -1.56 8.11 -5.01
C SER A 108 -2.42 8.35 -3.79
N VAL A 109 -1.92 9.16 -2.87
CA VAL A 109 -2.62 9.50 -1.64
C VAL A 109 -3.33 10.83 -1.83
N ASP A 110 -4.56 10.89 -1.40
CA ASP A 110 -5.36 12.10 -1.44
C ASP A 110 -5.89 12.38 -0.04
N ILE A 111 -6.57 13.49 0.11
CA ILE A 111 -7.15 13.89 1.38
C ILE A 111 -8.63 14.11 1.17
N GLU A 112 -9.43 13.37 1.93
CA GLU A 112 -10.88 13.54 1.90
C GLU A 112 -11.27 14.49 3.02
N PRO A 113 -11.98 15.59 2.70
CA PRO A 113 -12.37 16.57 3.72
C PRO A 113 -13.36 15.97 4.71
N ALA A 114 -13.39 16.55 5.91
CA ALA A 114 -14.37 16.18 6.91
C ALA A 114 -15.79 16.35 6.35
N ASN A 115 -16.66 15.45 6.74
CA ASN A 115 -18.06 15.48 6.28
C ASN A 115 -18.95 14.90 7.36
N GLN A 116 -20.21 14.55 7.00
CA GLN A 116 -21.16 14.05 7.97
C GLN A 116 -20.81 12.68 8.53
N TYR A 117 -19.88 11.96 7.91
CA TYR A 117 -19.50 10.61 8.35
C TYR A 117 -18.22 10.59 9.17
N HIS A 118 -17.36 11.61 9.04
CA HIS A 118 -16.15 11.71 9.85
C HIS A 118 -15.83 13.18 10.11
N GLN A 119 -15.34 13.43 11.32
CA GLN A 119 -15.19 14.80 11.82
C GLN A 119 -13.95 15.50 11.32
N ASN A 120 -12.95 14.75 10.87
CA ASN A 120 -11.67 15.29 10.47
C ASN A 120 -11.37 14.91 9.05
N ASP A 121 -10.52 15.71 8.39
CA ASP A 121 -9.95 15.31 7.11
C ASP A 121 -9.21 14.00 7.30
N LYS A 122 -9.20 13.17 6.28
CA LYS A 122 -8.50 11.89 6.36
C LYS A 122 -7.80 11.56 5.05
N ASN A 123 -6.75 10.77 5.17
CA ASN A 123 -6.04 10.27 3.99
C ASN A 123 -6.80 9.13 3.35
N ILE A 124 -6.83 9.12 2.05
CA ILE A 124 -7.43 8.04 1.27
C ILE A 124 -6.49 7.69 0.13
N VAL A 125 -6.66 6.47 -0.38
CA VAL A 125 -6.02 6.07 -1.62
C VAL A 125 -6.88 6.58 -2.77
N LYS A 126 -6.29 7.34 -3.67
CA LYS A 126 -7.03 7.84 -4.82
C LYS A 126 -7.53 6.64 -5.62
N TYR A 127 -8.77 6.71 -6.08
CA TYR A 127 -9.45 5.58 -6.70
C TYR A 127 -8.66 5.06 -7.90
N LEU A 128 -8.39 3.75 -7.88
CA LEU A 128 -7.68 3.02 -8.93
C LEU A 128 -6.30 3.59 -9.26
N SER A 129 -5.63 4.17 -8.27
CA SER A 129 -4.32 4.82 -8.49
C SER A 129 -3.14 3.86 -8.35
N TYR A 130 -3.40 2.57 -8.24
CA TYR A 130 -2.34 1.57 -8.03
C TYR A 130 -1.45 1.47 -9.27
N ARG A 131 -0.14 1.52 -9.07
CA ARG A 131 0.83 1.43 -10.16
C ARG A 131 2.00 0.54 -9.72
N PRO A 132 2.74 -0.04 -10.68
CA PRO A 132 3.91 -0.84 -10.32
C PRO A 132 4.92 -0.03 -9.53
N SER A 133 5.58 -0.71 -8.58
CA SER A 133 6.66 -0.10 -7.82
C SER A 133 7.78 0.30 -8.78
N GLU A 134 8.32 1.49 -8.56
CA GLU A 134 9.43 1.99 -9.37
C GLU A 134 10.78 1.50 -8.86
N VAL A 135 10.82 1.00 -7.63
CA VAL A 135 12.06 0.54 -7.01
C VAL A 135 12.05 -0.96 -6.71
N GLY A 136 10.88 -1.60 -6.83
CA GLY A 136 10.76 -3.01 -6.55
C GLY A 136 11.10 -3.36 -5.11
N THR A 137 11.63 -4.56 -4.89
CA THR A 137 12.07 -5.00 -3.58
C THR A 137 13.51 -4.59 -3.38
N ILE A 138 13.79 -3.88 -2.30
CA ILE A 138 15.15 -3.48 -1.96
C ILE A 138 15.70 -4.47 -0.96
N ASP A 139 16.80 -5.12 -1.34
CA ASP A 139 17.49 -6.04 -0.46
C ASP A 139 18.35 -5.25 0.50
N SER A 140 17.98 -5.26 1.75
CA SER A 140 18.74 -4.55 2.76
C SER A 140 20.06 -5.23 3.06
N ASP A 141 20.29 -6.42 2.52
CA ASP A 141 21.51 -7.16 2.75
C ASP A 141 22.61 -6.80 1.82
N THR A 142 22.38 -6.07 0.93
CA THR A 142 23.33 -5.94 -0.13
C THR A 142 24.19 -4.76 -0.01
N LYS A 143 24.12 -5.21 0.05
CA LYS A 143 24.44 -4.37 -0.12
C LYS A 143 24.86 -3.80 -0.91
N THR A 144 24.71 -4.46 -1.09
CA THR A 144 24.74 -3.91 -2.02
C THR A 144 24.81 -3.74 -2.81
N ASN A 145 25.00 -4.25 -2.84
CA ASN A 145 24.90 -3.83 -3.95
C ASN A 145 24.74 -3.62 -4.75
N THR A 146 24.81 -4.06 -4.75
CA THR A 146 24.57 -3.67 -5.87
C THR A 146 24.35 -3.55 -6.53
N SER A 147 24.65 -4.01 -6.34
CA SER A 147 24.48 -3.68 -7.32
C SER A 147 24.32 -3.74 -7.94
N SER A 148 25.04 -4.38 -7.76
CA SER A 148 24.95 -4.23 -8.70
C SER A 148 24.78 -4.25 -9.35
N ASN A 149 25.13 -4.59 -8.92
CA ASN A 149 25.01 -4.37 -9.79
C ASN A 149 24.82 -4.35 -10.40
N GLU A 150 24.78 -4.65 -9.93
CA GLU A 150 24.64 -4.39 -10.62
C GLU A 150 24.43 -4.27 -11.37
N THR A 151 24.82 -5.11 -10.73
CA THR A 151 24.75 -4.81 -11.61
C THR A 151 24.63 -4.76 -12.16
N GLU A 152 24.74 -4.81 -11.64
CA GLU A 152 24.67 -4.50 -12.23
C GLU A 152 24.45 -4.46 -12.98
N SER A 153 24.40 -5.36 -12.25
CA SER A 153 24.32 -5.07 -13.09
C SER A 153 24.43 -5.11 -13.67
N TRP A 154 24.65 -5.41 -13.41
CA TRP A 154 24.82 -5.17 -14.09
C TRP A 154 25.20 -5.47 -14.60
N GLU A 155 25.33 -5.81 -13.87
CA GLU A 155 25.77 -5.72 -14.44
C GLU A 155 26.22 -5.98 -14.99
N PRO A 156 26.67 -6.28 -14.39
CA PRO A 156 27.14 -6.23 -15.00
C PRO A 156 27.73 -6.62 -15.43
N VAL A 157 27.61 -7.03 -14.64
CA VAL A 157 28.02 -6.91 -15.25
C VAL A 157 28.52 -7.17 -15.69
N ASP A 158 28.58 -7.21 -14.75
CA ASP A 158 28.94 -7.07 -15.14
C ASP A 158 29.18 -7.38 -15.64
N GLY A 159 29.34 -7.85 -14.62
CA GLY A 159 29.31 -7.58 -14.94
C GLY A 159 29.49 -7.89 -15.25
N ASP A 160 29.60 -8.22 -14.73
CA ASP A 160 29.65 -7.94 -14.94
C ASP A 160 29.68 -8.16 -15.30
N LEU A 161 29.75 -8.64 -14.68
CA LEU A 161 29.69 -8.26 -14.88
C LEU A 161 29.64 -8.35 -15.40
N PRO A 162 29.44 -8.59 -14.54
CA PRO A 162 29.45 -8.23 -15.18
C PRO A 162 29.23 -8.24 -15.59
N PHE A 163 29.30 -8.54 -14.66
CA PHE A 163 28.81 -7.89 -14.85
C PHE A 163 28.72 -8.00 -15.50
#